data_6f1a1aa8b5cb6bb38b7f6152403a1f92
#
_entry.id   6f1a1aa8b5cb6bb38b7f6152403a1f92
#
_cell.length_a   1.000
_cell.length_b   1.000
_cell.length_c   1.000
_cell.angle_alpha   90.00
_cell.angle_beta   90.00
_cell.angle_gamma   90.00
#
_symmetry.space_group_name_H-M   'P 1'
#
loop_
_entity.id
_entity.type
_entity.pdbx_description
1 polymer ?
#
loop_
_entity_poly.entity_id
_entity_poly.type
_entity_poly.pdbx_seq_one_letter_code
_entity_poly.pdbx_strand_id
1 'polypeptide(L)'
;VQIRTTPSIVINDYQIGGGLNYEKPTSDKVELHIDQAKYFAFEVNDIDAYQADIKLMDNWSDDAGQQMKIAIDTQILGDVYADVAAENTGAAAGVKSGSYNLGEAGAPVAITKANIMDVIVDCGSVLDEQNVPDDQRYIILPAWMNGMLKKSDLRDASAMGDNDSVFRNGKVGQLDRFDVYVSNNMSVVTDGTTGNKATNVMFGHKKALTFASQMTNMETLPNPQDFGKLIRGLNVFGYEMIDPKAAGHLYAERG
;
A
#
# COMPACT_ATOMS: atom_id res chain seq x y z
N VAL A 1 -17.07 -5.91 -10.59
CA VAL A 1 -16.47 -5.29 -11.78
C VAL A 1 -15.54 -6.28 -12.44
N GLN A 2 -15.65 -6.48 -13.78
CA GLN A 2 -14.76 -7.36 -14.52
C GLN A 2 -13.61 -6.55 -15.10
N ILE A 3 -12.38 -6.92 -14.74
CA ILE A 3 -11.15 -6.31 -15.23
C ILE A 3 -10.46 -7.32 -16.14
N ARG A 4 -10.09 -6.90 -17.34
CA ARG A 4 -9.33 -7.76 -18.27
C ARG A 4 -7.85 -7.57 -18.05
N THR A 5 -7.13 -8.66 -17.87
CA THR A 5 -5.67 -8.65 -17.82
C THR A 5 -5.08 -8.57 -19.23
N THR A 6 -3.92 -7.94 -19.35
CA THR A 6 -3.20 -7.92 -20.63
C THR A 6 -2.48 -9.25 -20.82
N PRO A 7 -2.79 -10.04 -21.87
CA PRO A 7 -2.09 -11.30 -22.11
C PRO A 7 -0.64 -11.06 -22.51
N SER A 8 0.25 -11.98 -22.14
CA SER A 8 1.61 -12.01 -22.68
C SER A 8 1.60 -12.62 -24.07
N ILE A 9 2.21 -11.95 -25.03
CA ILE A 9 2.35 -12.41 -26.41
C ILE A 9 3.68 -13.15 -26.54
N VAL A 10 3.65 -14.34 -27.14
CA VAL A 10 4.86 -15.14 -27.39
C VAL A 10 5.62 -14.56 -28.58
N ILE A 11 6.89 -14.26 -28.38
CA ILE A 11 7.77 -13.83 -29.47
C ILE A 11 8.46 -15.05 -30.05
N ASN A 12 8.27 -15.29 -31.34
CA ASN A 12 8.85 -16.41 -32.06
C ASN A 12 10.01 -15.94 -32.94
N ASP A 13 11.01 -16.80 -33.11
CA ASP A 13 12.12 -16.56 -34.00
C ASP A 13 11.67 -16.63 -35.47
N TYR A 14 12.07 -15.66 -36.28
CA TYR A 14 11.75 -15.63 -37.69
C TYR A 14 12.75 -16.44 -38.51
N GLN A 15 12.25 -17.36 -39.33
CA GLN A 15 13.04 -18.08 -40.35
C GLN A 15 12.50 -17.78 -41.72
N ILE A 16 13.41 -17.47 -42.68
CA ILE A 16 13.04 -17.20 -44.07
C ILE A 16 12.40 -18.45 -44.67
N GLY A 17 11.14 -18.33 -45.14
CA GLY A 17 10.38 -19.44 -45.75
C GLY A 17 9.67 -20.36 -44.73
N GLY A 18 9.80 -20.14 -43.44
CA GLY A 18 9.19 -20.96 -42.39
C GLY A 18 7.71 -20.65 -42.08
N GLY A 19 7.13 -19.62 -42.70
CA GLY A 19 5.80 -19.13 -42.36
C GLY A 19 5.75 -18.39 -41.01
N LEU A 20 4.58 -17.84 -40.69
CA LEU A 20 4.32 -17.17 -39.39
C LEU A 20 3.28 -17.95 -38.60
N ASN A 21 3.54 -18.13 -37.33
CA ASN A 21 2.56 -18.70 -36.41
C ASN A 21 1.75 -17.56 -35.76
N TYR A 22 0.45 -17.53 -36.05
CA TYR A 22 -0.46 -16.54 -35.49
C TYR A 22 -1.14 -17.10 -34.26
N GLU A 23 -0.82 -16.55 -33.08
CA GLU A 23 -1.57 -16.83 -31.87
C GLU A 23 -2.81 -15.93 -31.75
N LYS A 24 -3.82 -16.42 -31.08
CA LYS A 24 -5.00 -15.64 -30.71
C LYS A 24 -4.97 -15.43 -29.19
N PRO A 25 -4.39 -14.30 -28.72
CA PRO A 25 -4.29 -14.07 -27.30
C PRO A 25 -5.69 -14.01 -26.65
N THR A 26 -5.85 -14.69 -25.53
CA THR A 26 -7.05 -14.60 -24.69
C THR A 26 -6.72 -13.80 -23.45
N SER A 27 -7.55 -12.81 -23.16
CA SER A 27 -7.42 -11.99 -21.95
C SER A 27 -8.20 -12.68 -20.83
N ASP A 28 -7.52 -13.06 -19.77
CA ASP A 28 -8.16 -13.52 -18.56
C ASP A 28 -8.94 -12.38 -17.90
N LYS A 29 -10.00 -12.74 -17.18
CA LYS A 29 -10.84 -11.78 -16.47
C LYS A 29 -10.62 -11.97 -14.98
N VAL A 30 -10.23 -10.90 -14.30
CA VAL A 30 -10.25 -10.84 -12.85
C VAL A 30 -11.55 -10.15 -12.42
N GLU A 31 -12.27 -10.74 -11.49
CA GLU A 31 -13.50 -10.18 -10.97
C GLU A 31 -13.21 -9.42 -9.68
N LEU A 32 -13.32 -8.11 -9.75
CA LEU A 32 -13.28 -7.25 -8.56
C LEU A 32 -14.65 -7.27 -7.89
N HIS A 33 -14.72 -7.86 -6.71
CA HIS A 33 -15.91 -7.84 -5.87
C HIS A 33 -15.97 -6.53 -5.07
N ILE A 34 -17.13 -5.87 -5.07
CA ILE A 34 -17.40 -4.66 -4.27
C ILE A 34 -18.41 -5.07 -3.20
N ASP A 35 -17.91 -5.71 -2.17
CA ASP A 35 -18.69 -6.35 -1.10
C ASP A 35 -18.31 -5.83 0.30
N GLN A 36 -17.30 -4.97 0.40
CA GLN A 36 -16.88 -4.38 1.64
C GLN A 36 -17.67 -3.10 1.91
N ALA A 37 -18.17 -2.95 3.13
CA ALA A 37 -18.91 -1.77 3.55
C ALA A 37 -18.42 -1.28 4.91
N LYS A 38 -18.20 0.02 5.02
CA LYS A 38 -17.92 0.72 6.28
C LYS A 38 -18.93 1.83 6.46
N TYR A 39 -19.40 2.02 7.68
CA TYR A 39 -20.29 3.12 8.01
C TYR A 39 -19.85 3.81 9.30
N PHE A 40 -20.25 5.05 9.44
CA PHE A 40 -20.27 5.76 10.70
C PHE A 40 -21.67 6.31 10.96
N ALA A 41 -22.02 6.43 12.22
CA ALA A 41 -23.26 7.07 12.65
C ALA A 41 -23.03 7.71 14.01
N PHE A 42 -23.42 8.98 14.16
CA PHE A 42 -23.39 9.70 15.41
C PHE A 42 -24.53 10.67 15.53
N GLU A 43 -24.83 11.07 16.75
CA GLU A 43 -25.87 11.99 17.13
C GLU A 43 -25.28 13.29 17.60
N VAL A 44 -25.89 14.41 17.21
CA VAL A 44 -25.60 15.75 17.73
C VAL A 44 -26.89 16.28 18.37
N ASN A 45 -26.88 16.42 19.69
CA ASN A 45 -28.01 17.00 20.41
C ASN A 45 -28.04 18.52 20.22
N ASP A 46 -29.23 19.10 20.05
CA ASP A 46 -29.38 20.53 19.80
C ASP A 46 -28.94 21.39 21.00
N ILE A 47 -29.08 20.88 22.22
CA ILE A 47 -28.61 21.58 23.43
C ILE A 47 -27.09 21.68 23.43
N ASP A 48 -26.39 20.56 23.17
CA ASP A 48 -24.94 20.52 23.11
C ASP A 48 -24.40 21.38 21.97
N ALA A 49 -25.07 21.33 20.80
CA ALA A 49 -24.71 22.16 19.66
C ALA A 49 -24.85 23.66 19.95
N TYR A 50 -25.81 24.06 20.80
CA TYR A 50 -26.05 25.45 21.18
C TYR A 50 -25.09 25.95 22.27
N GLN A 51 -24.64 25.05 23.15
CA GLN A 51 -23.74 25.36 24.26
C GLN A 51 -22.26 25.22 23.91
N ALA A 52 -21.94 24.57 22.79
CA ALA A 52 -20.56 24.35 22.36
C ALA A 52 -19.98 25.61 21.69
N ASP A 53 -18.72 25.91 22.02
CA ASP A 53 -17.92 26.97 21.38
C ASP A 53 -17.50 26.63 19.93
N ILE A 54 -17.75 25.40 19.49
CA ILE A 54 -17.29 24.87 18.19
C ILE A 54 -18.47 24.35 17.38
N LYS A 55 -18.33 24.31 16.07
CA LYS A 55 -19.29 23.68 15.15
C LYS A 55 -19.18 22.17 15.24
N LEU A 56 -19.81 21.56 16.25
CA LEU A 56 -19.72 20.14 16.54
C LEU A 56 -20.04 19.25 15.34
N MET A 57 -21.10 19.58 14.62
CA MET A 57 -21.58 18.80 13.48
C MET A 57 -20.52 18.74 12.36
N ASP A 58 -19.92 19.88 12.03
CA ASP A 58 -18.92 19.97 10.96
C ASP A 58 -17.63 19.27 11.38
N ASN A 59 -17.11 19.56 12.59
CA ASN A 59 -15.88 18.96 13.09
C ASN A 59 -15.96 17.44 13.25
N TRP A 60 -17.09 16.93 13.76
CA TRP A 60 -17.28 15.49 13.92
C TRP A 60 -17.51 14.78 12.59
N SER A 61 -18.13 15.44 11.61
CA SER A 61 -18.27 14.90 10.25
C SER A 61 -16.93 14.80 9.54
N ASP A 62 -16.07 15.80 9.70
CA ASP A 62 -14.73 15.81 9.14
C ASP A 62 -13.85 14.72 9.77
N ASP A 63 -13.90 14.58 11.11
CA ASP A 63 -13.19 13.50 11.81
C ASP A 63 -13.71 12.12 11.39
N ALA A 64 -15.02 11.92 11.32
CA ALA A 64 -15.61 10.66 10.87
C ALA A 64 -15.19 10.30 9.45
N GLY A 65 -15.07 11.31 8.55
CA GLY A 65 -14.55 11.12 7.20
C GLY A 65 -13.07 10.70 7.18
N GLN A 66 -12.24 11.25 8.07
CA GLN A 66 -10.85 10.86 8.22
C GLN A 66 -10.72 9.45 8.81
N GLN A 67 -11.47 9.13 9.87
CA GLN A 67 -11.48 7.80 10.47
C GLN A 67 -11.94 6.72 9.48
N MET A 68 -12.92 7.05 8.61
CA MET A 68 -13.37 6.16 7.55
C MET A 68 -12.22 5.82 6.58
N LYS A 69 -11.46 6.83 6.14
CA LYS A 69 -10.29 6.63 5.27
C LYS A 69 -9.23 5.74 5.95
N ILE A 70 -8.90 6.03 7.21
CA ILE A 70 -7.95 5.23 8.00
C ILE A 70 -8.42 3.78 8.12
N ALA A 71 -9.72 3.55 8.37
CA ALA A 71 -10.27 2.21 8.48
C ALA A 71 -10.22 1.42 7.17
N ILE A 72 -10.44 2.09 6.03
CA ILE A 72 -10.32 1.50 4.69
C ILE A 72 -8.86 1.17 4.39
N ASP A 73 -7.95 2.12 4.59
CA ASP A 73 -6.51 1.94 4.35
C ASP A 73 -5.93 0.82 5.21
N THR A 74 -6.33 0.75 6.50
CA THR A 74 -5.90 -0.31 7.43
C THR A 74 -6.36 -1.68 6.96
N GLN A 75 -7.57 -1.79 6.45
CA GLN A 75 -8.07 -3.05 5.91
C GLN A 75 -7.31 -3.47 4.66
N ILE A 76 -7.16 -2.57 3.69
CA ILE A 76 -6.44 -2.87 2.44
C ILE A 76 -4.99 -3.27 2.73
N LEU A 77 -4.26 -2.46 3.50
CA LEU A 77 -2.86 -2.73 3.83
C LEU A 77 -2.69 -3.91 4.80
N GLY A 78 -3.76 -4.32 5.47
CA GLY A 78 -3.80 -5.49 6.35
C GLY A 78 -3.98 -6.81 5.63
N ASP A 79 -4.53 -6.80 4.41
CA ASP A 79 -4.91 -8.01 3.68
C ASP A 79 -4.03 -8.24 2.43
N VAL A 80 -3.81 -7.19 1.64
CA VAL A 80 -3.24 -7.29 0.27
C VAL A 80 -1.82 -7.85 0.23
N TYR A 81 -1.03 -7.73 1.30
CA TYR A 81 0.33 -8.26 1.33
C TYR A 81 0.38 -9.80 1.20
N ALA A 82 -0.72 -10.48 1.54
CA ALA A 82 -0.80 -11.95 1.46
C ALA A 82 -0.98 -12.46 0.01
N ASP A 83 -1.44 -11.61 -0.91
CA ASP A 83 -1.74 -11.95 -2.30
C ASP A 83 -0.54 -11.73 -3.24
N VAL A 84 0.60 -11.34 -2.71
CA VAL A 84 1.84 -11.11 -3.47
C VAL A 84 2.41 -12.44 -3.98
N ALA A 85 3.03 -12.42 -5.16
CA ALA A 85 3.68 -13.61 -5.71
C ALA A 85 4.78 -14.14 -4.75
N ALA A 86 4.87 -15.46 -4.62
CA ALA A 86 5.78 -16.11 -3.68
C ALA A 86 7.25 -15.77 -3.95
N GLU A 87 7.61 -15.48 -5.18
CA GLU A 87 8.95 -15.09 -5.61
C GLU A 87 9.32 -13.65 -5.19
N ASN A 88 8.35 -12.86 -4.77
CA ASN A 88 8.53 -11.46 -4.36
C ASN A 88 8.42 -11.27 -2.84
N THR A 89 8.57 -12.32 -2.07
CA THR A 89 8.49 -12.32 -0.60
C THR A 89 9.40 -13.40 0.00
N GLY A 90 9.62 -13.34 1.30
CA GLY A 90 10.36 -14.37 2.03
C GLY A 90 11.87 -14.19 2.04
N ALA A 91 12.57 -15.17 2.62
CA ALA A 91 14.02 -15.11 2.82
C ALA A 91 14.85 -15.36 1.55
N ALA A 92 14.21 -15.81 0.47
CA ALA A 92 14.86 -16.13 -0.81
C ALA A 92 14.07 -15.54 -1.99
N ALA A 93 13.76 -14.25 -1.92
CA ALA A 93 13.04 -13.55 -2.97
C ALA A 93 13.91 -13.33 -4.22
N GLY A 94 13.24 -13.09 -5.35
CA GLY A 94 13.86 -12.92 -6.67
C GLY A 94 13.66 -14.13 -7.57
N VAL A 95 12.94 -13.94 -8.69
CA VAL A 95 12.56 -15.04 -9.62
C VAL A 95 13.77 -15.67 -10.31
N LYS A 96 14.87 -14.94 -10.43
CA LYS A 96 16.10 -15.41 -11.10
C LYS A 96 17.21 -15.74 -10.10
N SER A 97 17.42 -14.91 -9.10
CA SER A 97 18.51 -15.04 -8.15
C SER A 97 18.14 -15.87 -6.93
N GLY A 98 16.88 -15.74 -6.43
CA GLY A 98 16.45 -16.35 -5.19
C GLY A 98 17.33 -15.97 -3.99
N SER A 99 17.92 -14.75 -3.99
CA SER A 99 18.97 -14.38 -3.04
C SER A 99 18.65 -13.15 -2.18
N TYR A 100 17.52 -12.49 -2.46
CA TYR A 100 17.12 -11.31 -1.67
C TYR A 100 16.33 -11.74 -0.43
N ASN A 101 16.79 -11.31 0.73
CA ASN A 101 16.09 -11.59 1.98
C ASN A 101 15.09 -10.47 2.29
N LEU A 102 13.83 -10.74 2.05
CA LEU A 102 12.71 -9.86 2.39
C LEU A 102 12.00 -10.25 3.71
N GLY A 103 12.55 -11.23 4.44
CA GLY A 103 11.99 -11.69 5.70
C GLY A 103 10.77 -12.59 5.56
N GLU A 104 10.60 -13.44 6.55
CA GLU A 104 9.47 -14.36 6.66
C GLU A 104 9.01 -14.49 8.13
N ALA A 105 7.86 -15.09 8.35
CA ALA A 105 7.38 -15.35 9.70
C ALA A 105 8.38 -16.21 10.47
N GLY A 106 8.85 -15.72 11.61
CA GLY A 106 9.91 -16.35 12.41
C GLY A 106 11.33 -15.83 12.11
N ALA A 107 11.53 -15.11 11.00
CA ALA A 107 12.80 -14.52 10.62
C ALA A 107 12.60 -13.16 9.91
N PRO A 108 12.05 -12.15 10.59
CA PRO A 108 11.88 -10.81 10.04
C PRO A 108 13.23 -10.14 9.77
N VAL A 109 13.30 -9.28 8.76
CA VAL A 109 14.50 -8.49 8.49
C VAL A 109 14.63 -7.40 9.55
N ALA A 110 15.72 -7.42 10.31
CA ALA A 110 16.04 -6.39 11.29
C ALA A 110 16.56 -5.13 10.57
N ILE A 111 15.74 -4.09 10.50
CA ILE A 111 16.07 -2.83 9.83
C ILE A 111 16.79 -1.89 10.79
N THR A 112 17.93 -1.43 10.37
CA THR A 112 18.78 -0.44 11.06
C THR A 112 19.04 0.77 10.14
N LYS A 113 19.62 1.83 10.70
CA LYS A 113 20.06 2.99 9.90
C LYS A 113 21.13 2.65 8.86
N ALA A 114 21.87 1.56 9.06
CA ALA A 114 22.98 1.16 8.19
C ALA A 114 22.51 0.34 6.98
N ASN A 115 21.46 -0.50 7.13
CA ASN A 115 21.03 -1.41 6.08
C ASN A 115 19.72 -1.02 5.37
N ILE A 116 19.04 0.02 5.84
CA ILE A 116 17.74 0.40 5.28
C ILE A 116 17.79 0.73 3.79
N MET A 117 18.89 1.34 3.33
CA MET A 117 19.09 1.67 1.91
C MET A 117 19.25 0.42 1.08
N ASP A 118 20.10 -0.51 1.54
CA ASP A 118 20.36 -1.76 0.87
C ASP A 118 19.06 -2.56 0.70
N VAL A 119 18.25 -2.64 1.77
CA VAL A 119 16.95 -3.35 1.72
C VAL A 119 15.98 -2.71 0.73
N ILE A 120 15.95 -1.37 0.63
CA ILE A 120 15.08 -0.70 -0.36
C ILE A 120 15.56 -0.97 -1.79
N VAL A 121 16.86 -0.98 -2.03
CA VAL A 121 17.45 -1.35 -3.33
C VAL A 121 17.18 -2.82 -3.66
N ASP A 122 17.25 -3.72 -2.69
CA ASP A 122 16.88 -5.13 -2.85
C ASP A 122 15.40 -5.29 -3.25
N CYS A 123 14.50 -4.53 -2.63
CA CYS A 123 13.09 -4.50 -3.05
C CYS A 123 12.94 -4.06 -4.53
N GLY A 124 13.72 -3.09 -4.98
CA GLY A 124 13.78 -2.65 -6.38
C GLY A 124 14.26 -3.76 -7.31
N SER A 125 15.33 -4.45 -6.91
CA SER A 125 15.95 -5.53 -7.68
C SER A 125 15.01 -6.73 -7.87
N VAL A 126 14.24 -7.08 -6.85
CA VAL A 126 13.21 -8.15 -6.94
C VAL A 126 12.17 -7.82 -8.03
N LEU A 127 11.70 -6.57 -8.10
CA LEU A 127 10.79 -6.15 -9.17
C LEU A 127 11.45 -6.11 -10.56
N ASP A 128 12.74 -5.79 -10.61
CA ASP A 128 13.51 -5.81 -11.87
C ASP A 128 13.61 -7.23 -12.43
N GLU A 129 13.85 -8.22 -11.58
CA GLU A 129 13.89 -9.62 -11.99
C GLU A 129 12.55 -10.12 -12.56
N GLN A 130 11.44 -9.52 -12.13
CA GLN A 130 10.10 -9.77 -12.68
C GLN A 130 9.81 -8.96 -13.96
N ASN A 131 10.77 -8.15 -14.44
CA ASN A 131 10.59 -7.22 -15.56
C ASN A 131 9.42 -6.24 -15.36
N VAL A 132 9.18 -5.81 -14.13
CA VAL A 132 8.18 -4.77 -13.82
C VAL A 132 8.74 -3.42 -14.27
N PRO A 133 7.96 -2.56 -14.97
CA PRO A 133 8.40 -1.21 -15.32
C PRO A 133 8.92 -0.44 -14.11
N ASP A 134 9.93 0.41 -14.33
CA ASP A 134 10.56 1.22 -13.28
C ASP A 134 9.84 2.55 -13.01
N ASP A 135 8.91 2.93 -13.87
CA ASP A 135 8.03 4.06 -13.60
C ASP A 135 6.90 3.68 -12.63
N GLN A 136 6.37 4.64 -11.91
CA GLN A 136 5.22 4.49 -11.03
C GLN A 136 5.33 3.36 -9.97
N ARG A 137 6.54 3.02 -9.57
CA ARG A 137 6.76 2.13 -8.42
C ARG A 137 6.51 2.88 -7.11
N TYR A 138 5.97 2.20 -6.13
CA TYR A 138 5.74 2.74 -4.80
C TYR A 138 6.29 1.81 -3.72
N ILE A 139 6.64 2.40 -2.59
CA ILE A 139 6.92 1.69 -1.34
C ILE A 139 6.22 2.40 -0.19
N ILE A 140 5.57 1.64 0.69
CA ILE A 140 4.85 2.17 1.84
C ILE A 140 5.67 1.84 3.10
N LEU A 141 6.23 2.86 3.74
CA LEU A 141 7.08 2.71 4.91
C LEU A 141 6.34 3.06 6.20
N PRO A 142 6.51 2.30 7.29
CA PRO A 142 6.07 2.71 8.61
C PRO A 142 6.86 3.93 9.10
N ALA A 143 6.28 4.72 10.00
CA ALA A 143 6.92 5.93 10.50
C ALA A 143 8.29 5.67 11.15
N TRP A 144 8.47 4.53 11.84
CA TRP A 144 9.76 4.17 12.43
C TRP A 144 10.85 3.91 11.39
N MET A 145 10.50 3.25 10.26
CA MET A 145 11.40 2.99 9.14
C MET A 145 11.79 4.28 8.41
N ASN A 146 10.80 5.17 8.17
CA ASN A 146 11.05 6.51 7.66
C ASN A 146 11.99 7.31 8.57
N GLY A 147 11.84 7.17 9.90
CA GLY A 147 12.76 7.78 10.87
C GLY A 147 14.19 7.23 10.77
N MET A 148 14.36 5.93 10.47
CA MET A 148 15.67 5.34 10.24
C MET A 148 16.29 5.78 8.90
N LEU A 149 15.47 5.86 7.85
CA LEU A 149 15.88 6.37 6.56
C LEU A 149 16.46 7.81 6.67
N LYS A 150 15.79 8.67 7.43
CA LYS A 150 16.27 10.04 7.71
C LYS A 150 17.54 10.11 8.55
N LYS A 151 17.89 9.04 9.24
CA LYS A 151 19.13 8.93 10.06
C LYS A 151 20.23 8.15 9.35
N SER A 152 19.96 7.58 8.18
CA SER A 152 20.93 6.86 7.36
C SER A 152 21.91 7.83 6.68
N ASP A 153 22.86 7.28 5.94
CA ASP A 153 23.92 8.02 5.25
C ASP A 153 23.40 9.00 4.17
N LEU A 154 22.13 8.89 3.78
CA LEU A 154 21.46 9.91 2.95
C LEU A 154 21.51 11.32 3.55
N ARG A 155 21.68 11.43 4.87
CA ARG A 155 21.89 12.72 5.53
C ARG A 155 23.18 13.40 5.06
N ASP A 156 24.24 12.63 4.82
CA ASP A 156 25.54 13.17 4.43
C ASP A 156 25.58 13.53 2.92
N ALA A 157 24.87 12.77 2.08
CA ALA A 157 24.71 13.10 0.65
C ALA A 157 23.96 14.42 0.45
N SER A 158 22.98 14.72 1.29
CA SER A 158 22.27 16.03 1.33
C SER A 158 23.17 17.19 1.77
N ALA A 159 24.23 16.92 2.54
CA ALA A 159 25.20 17.92 2.97
C ALA A 159 26.25 18.25 1.89
N MET A 160 26.41 17.41 0.87
CA MET A 160 27.39 17.57 -0.22
C MET A 160 26.93 18.45 -1.39
N GLY A 161 25.82 19.16 -1.28
CA GLY A 161 25.54 20.30 -2.16
C GLY A 161 24.61 20.05 -3.34
N ASP A 162 23.80 19.00 -3.33
CA ASP A 162 22.69 18.89 -4.25
C ASP A 162 21.54 19.76 -3.78
N ASN A 163 21.10 20.71 -4.61
CA ASN A 163 20.19 21.80 -4.24
C ASN A 163 18.75 21.33 -3.93
N ASP A 164 18.43 20.04 -4.14
CA ASP A 164 17.17 19.40 -3.82
C ASP A 164 17.34 18.37 -2.70
N SER A 165 17.54 18.83 -1.48
CA SER A 165 17.58 17.91 -0.34
C SER A 165 16.19 17.27 -0.14
N VAL A 166 16.11 15.98 -0.31
CA VAL A 166 14.98 15.08 -0.04
C VAL A 166 14.36 15.33 1.36
N PHE A 167 15.08 16.01 2.26
CA PHE A 167 14.70 16.22 3.66
C PHE A 167 14.15 17.61 4.00
N ARG A 168 14.14 18.56 3.05
CA ARG A 168 13.84 19.96 3.36
C ARG A 168 12.43 20.23 3.87
N ASN A 169 11.44 19.39 3.53
CA ASN A 169 10.04 19.59 3.87
C ASN A 169 9.35 18.39 4.55
N GLY A 170 10.12 17.43 5.09
CA GLY A 170 9.51 16.22 5.68
C GLY A 170 8.84 15.27 4.67
N LYS A 171 8.78 15.62 3.40
CA LYS A 171 8.42 14.70 2.31
C LYS A 171 9.63 13.83 2.02
N VAL A 172 9.46 12.53 2.18
CA VAL A 172 10.34 11.57 1.53
C VAL A 172 9.82 11.52 0.09
N GLY A 173 10.58 12.07 -0.84
CA GLY A 173 10.20 12.14 -2.25
C GLY A 173 10.35 10.79 -2.94
N GLN A 174 11.10 10.75 -4.01
CA GLN A 174 11.47 9.54 -4.72
C GLN A 174 12.81 9.03 -4.17
N LEU A 175 12.89 7.73 -3.89
CA LEU A 175 14.11 7.06 -3.46
C LEU A 175 14.36 5.86 -4.37
N ASP A 176 15.55 5.78 -4.97
CA ASP A 176 15.82 4.88 -6.08
C ASP A 176 14.72 5.10 -7.16
N ARG A 177 13.91 4.14 -7.47
CA ARG A 177 12.79 4.25 -8.43
C ARG A 177 11.42 4.22 -7.75
N PHE A 178 11.38 4.31 -6.42
CA PHE A 178 10.16 4.26 -5.63
C PHE A 178 9.67 5.63 -5.21
N ASP A 179 8.39 5.89 -5.44
CA ASP A 179 7.65 6.92 -4.72
C ASP A 179 7.41 6.43 -3.28
N VAL A 180 7.98 7.14 -2.30
CA VAL A 180 7.91 6.72 -0.89
C VAL A 180 6.70 7.33 -0.21
N TYR A 181 5.81 6.46 0.27
CA TYR A 181 4.67 6.82 1.10
C TYR A 181 4.91 6.41 2.55
N VAL A 182 4.40 7.18 3.48
CA VAL A 182 4.48 6.87 4.92
C VAL A 182 3.09 6.60 5.45
N SER A 183 2.90 5.42 6.03
CA SER A 183 1.64 5.04 6.67
C SER A 183 1.90 4.20 7.92
N ASN A 184 1.08 4.39 8.94
CA ASN A 184 1.07 3.52 10.13
C ASN A 184 -0.09 2.51 10.09
N ASN A 185 -0.87 2.50 9.01
CA ASN A 185 -2.05 1.65 8.87
C ASN A 185 -1.72 0.23 8.38
N MET A 186 -0.43 -0.10 8.28
CA MET A 186 0.03 -1.44 7.89
C MET A 186 -0.19 -2.46 9.01
N SER A 187 -0.34 -3.72 8.63
CA SER A 187 -0.40 -4.84 9.57
C SER A 187 0.91 -4.97 10.36
N VAL A 188 0.80 -4.98 11.68
CA VAL A 188 1.91 -5.21 12.61
C VAL A 188 1.60 -6.45 13.42
N VAL A 189 2.47 -7.44 13.36
CA VAL A 189 2.34 -8.73 14.04
C VAL A 189 3.48 -8.89 15.04
N THR A 190 3.19 -9.44 16.21
CA THR A 190 4.25 -9.88 17.11
C THR A 190 4.77 -11.22 16.58
N ASP A 191 6.03 -11.24 16.12
CA ASP A 191 6.63 -12.45 15.59
C ASP A 191 6.79 -13.50 16.68
N GLY A 192 6.39 -14.74 16.37
CA GLY A 192 6.38 -15.83 17.36
C GLY A 192 7.77 -16.32 17.75
N THR A 193 8.79 -16.07 16.97
CA THR A 193 10.17 -16.52 17.20
C THR A 193 11.02 -15.42 17.83
N THR A 194 10.99 -14.22 17.26
CA THR A 194 11.78 -13.10 17.78
C THR A 194 11.12 -12.40 18.97
N GLY A 195 9.80 -12.50 19.10
CA GLY A 195 9.00 -11.79 20.10
C GLY A 195 8.88 -10.29 19.83
N ASN A 196 9.48 -9.79 18.75
CA ASN A 196 9.44 -8.40 18.37
C ASN A 196 8.22 -8.08 17.47
N LYS A 197 7.90 -6.80 17.36
CA LYS A 197 6.86 -6.35 16.44
C LYS A 197 7.44 -6.25 15.03
N ALA A 198 6.94 -7.09 14.14
CA ALA A 198 7.25 -7.02 12.72
C ALA A 198 6.12 -6.36 11.94
N THR A 199 6.47 -5.60 10.92
CA THR A 199 5.54 -4.85 10.07
C THR A 199 5.57 -5.44 8.66
N ASN A 200 4.38 -5.63 8.08
CA ASN A 200 4.22 -6.06 6.71
C ASN A 200 4.29 -4.82 5.79
N VAL A 201 5.44 -4.63 5.17
CA VAL A 201 5.73 -3.49 4.27
C VAL A 201 5.42 -3.91 2.85
N MET A 202 4.63 -3.12 2.16
CA MET A 202 4.31 -3.33 0.75
C MET A 202 5.12 -2.42 -0.17
N PHE A 203 5.57 -2.98 -1.27
CA PHE A 203 6.14 -2.25 -2.39
C PHE A 203 5.65 -2.84 -3.71
N GLY A 204 5.71 -2.08 -4.79
CA GLY A 204 5.24 -2.58 -6.08
C GLY A 204 5.03 -1.47 -7.11
N HIS A 205 4.36 -1.84 -8.19
CA HIS A 205 3.94 -0.95 -9.25
C HIS A 205 2.42 -0.71 -9.18
N LYS A 206 1.96 0.47 -9.59
CA LYS A 206 0.53 0.84 -9.54
C LYS A 206 -0.42 -0.14 -10.24
N LYS A 207 0.04 -0.90 -11.23
CA LYS A 207 -0.77 -1.90 -11.93
C LYS A 207 -1.11 -3.13 -11.09
N ALA A 208 -0.42 -3.35 -9.97
CA ALA A 208 -0.57 -4.55 -9.15
C ALA A 208 -1.93 -4.62 -8.45
N LEU A 209 -2.36 -3.49 -7.88
CA LEU A 209 -3.56 -3.38 -7.06
C LEU A 209 -4.60 -2.49 -7.72
N THR A 210 -5.85 -2.90 -7.67
CA THR A 210 -6.99 -2.07 -8.06
C THR A 210 -7.95 -1.88 -6.89
N PHE A 211 -8.40 -0.65 -6.75
CA PHE A 211 -9.42 -0.24 -5.79
C PHE A 211 -10.62 0.35 -6.52
N ALA A 212 -11.82 -0.01 -6.11
CA ALA A 212 -13.05 0.59 -6.60
C ALA A 212 -13.99 0.93 -5.45
N SER A 213 -14.55 2.13 -5.46
CA SER A 213 -15.62 2.53 -4.56
C SER A 213 -16.89 2.71 -5.39
N GLN A 214 -17.97 2.07 -4.96
CA GLN A 214 -19.24 2.11 -5.69
C GLN A 214 -20.20 3.13 -5.13
N MET A 215 -20.25 3.28 -3.81
CA MET A 215 -21.20 4.12 -3.13
C MET A 215 -20.55 4.85 -1.96
N THR A 216 -20.73 6.16 -1.96
CA THR A 216 -20.44 6.99 -0.79
C THR A 216 -21.68 7.84 -0.55
N ASN A 217 -22.36 7.62 0.55
CA ASN A 217 -23.58 8.35 0.90
C ASN A 217 -23.43 8.93 2.31
N MET A 218 -23.76 10.21 2.47
CA MET A 218 -23.83 10.87 3.75
C MET A 218 -25.21 11.50 3.89
N GLU A 219 -25.89 11.25 5.00
CA GLU A 219 -27.23 11.73 5.29
C GLU A 219 -27.31 12.35 6.67
N THR A 220 -28.09 13.41 6.78
CA THR A 220 -28.46 14.03 8.05
C THR A 220 -29.98 13.86 8.24
N LEU A 221 -30.38 13.24 9.34
CA LEU A 221 -31.77 12.96 9.67
C LEU A 221 -32.13 13.63 11.01
N PRO A 222 -33.39 14.08 11.19
CA PRO A 222 -33.84 14.46 12.52
C PRO A 222 -33.89 13.23 13.44
N ASN A 223 -33.51 13.39 14.70
CA ASN A 223 -33.64 12.30 15.68
C ASN A 223 -35.12 12.12 16.08
N PRO A 224 -35.72 10.95 15.86
CA PRO A 224 -37.11 10.70 16.24
C PRO A 224 -37.33 10.47 17.74
N GLN A 225 -36.24 10.26 18.51
CA GLN A 225 -36.32 9.92 19.93
C GLN A 225 -35.92 11.08 20.86
N ASP A 226 -35.18 12.09 20.33
CA ASP A 226 -34.72 13.25 21.10
C ASP A 226 -34.54 14.47 20.20
N PHE A 227 -34.31 15.65 20.81
CA PHE A 227 -34.03 16.88 20.08
C PHE A 227 -32.58 16.88 19.59
N GLY A 228 -32.39 16.72 18.28
CA GLY A 228 -31.07 16.66 17.68
C GLY A 228 -31.09 16.11 16.27
N LYS A 229 -29.90 15.91 15.72
CA LYS A 229 -29.69 15.39 14.37
C LYS A 229 -28.82 14.13 14.42
N LEU A 230 -29.22 13.15 13.62
CA LEU A 230 -28.46 11.94 13.35
C LEU A 230 -27.70 12.11 12.05
N ILE A 231 -26.39 11.90 12.08
CA ILE A 231 -25.53 11.94 10.90
C ILE A 231 -25.01 10.53 10.68
N ARG A 232 -25.16 10.04 9.44
CA ARG A 232 -24.63 8.74 9.04
C ARG A 232 -23.95 8.82 7.69
N GLY A 233 -22.89 8.07 7.53
CA GLY A 233 -22.17 7.93 6.27
C GLY A 233 -21.88 6.47 5.97
N LEU A 234 -22.03 6.07 4.71
CA LEU A 234 -21.75 4.74 4.21
C LEU A 234 -20.77 4.83 3.05
N ASN A 235 -19.77 3.96 3.06
CA ASN A 235 -18.88 3.74 1.92
C ASN A 235 -18.83 2.25 1.59
N VAL A 236 -19.12 1.91 0.32
CA VAL A 236 -19.05 0.55 -0.22
C VAL A 236 -17.92 0.49 -1.22
N PHE A 237 -16.98 -0.43 -1.01
CA PHE A 237 -15.76 -0.52 -1.79
C PHE A 237 -15.32 -1.97 -2.00
N GLY A 238 -14.36 -2.15 -2.88
CA GLY A 238 -13.68 -3.41 -3.10
C GLY A 238 -12.26 -3.17 -3.59
N TYR A 239 -11.39 -4.13 -3.37
CA TYR A 239 -10.00 -4.12 -3.84
C TYR A 239 -9.58 -5.54 -4.24
N GLU A 240 -8.65 -5.62 -5.18
CA GLU A 240 -8.15 -6.90 -5.68
C GLU A 240 -6.74 -6.75 -6.21
N MET A 241 -5.88 -7.74 -5.96
CA MET A 241 -4.56 -7.85 -6.55
C MET A 241 -4.70 -8.40 -7.98
N ILE A 242 -4.46 -7.55 -8.99
CA ILE A 242 -4.60 -7.93 -10.41
C ILE A 242 -3.32 -8.59 -10.94
N ASP A 243 -2.17 -8.06 -10.55
CA ASP A 243 -0.86 -8.56 -10.97
C ASP A 243 0.03 -8.81 -9.74
N PRO A 244 -0.05 -10.02 -9.13
CA PRO A 244 0.75 -10.37 -7.96
C PRO A 244 2.27 -10.25 -8.19
N LYS A 245 2.73 -10.39 -9.44
CA LYS A 245 4.16 -10.28 -9.80
C LYS A 245 4.67 -8.84 -9.79
N ALA A 246 3.76 -7.88 -9.92
CA ALA A 246 4.09 -6.46 -9.88
C ALA A 246 4.08 -5.86 -8.46
N ALA A 247 3.87 -6.68 -7.43
CA ALA A 247 3.95 -6.32 -6.03
C ALA A 247 4.96 -7.17 -5.28
N GLY A 248 5.48 -6.66 -4.18
CA GLY A 248 6.36 -7.37 -3.27
C GLY A 248 6.03 -7.08 -1.81
N HIS A 249 6.42 -7.98 -0.94
CA HIS A 249 6.19 -7.92 0.49
C HIS A 249 7.51 -8.06 1.24
N LEU A 250 7.78 -7.10 2.12
CA LEU A 250 8.91 -7.11 3.05
C LEU A 250 8.39 -7.26 4.48
N TYR A 251 8.81 -8.32 5.17
CA TYR A 251 8.49 -8.56 6.57
C TYR A 251 9.64 -8.07 7.45
N ALA A 252 9.46 -6.93 8.09
CA ALA A 252 10.55 -6.18 8.73
C ALA A 252 10.25 -5.87 10.20
N GLU A 253 11.29 -5.98 11.02
CA GLU A 253 11.30 -5.53 12.41
C GLU A 253 12.31 -4.40 12.62
N ARG A 254 12.18 -3.71 13.75
CA ARG A 254 13.14 -2.69 14.13
C ARG A 254 14.36 -3.33 14.78
N GLY A 255 15.54 -3.17 14.16
CA GLY A 255 16.84 -3.55 14.71
C GLY A 255 17.45 -2.49 15.63
#